data_1bd01daa8d218501adb547972e35457d
#
_entry.id   1bd01daa8d218501adb547972e35457d
#
_cell.length_a   1.000
_cell.length_b   1.000
_cell.length_c   1.000
_cell.angle_alpha   90.00
_cell.angle_beta   90.00
_cell.angle_gamma   90.00
#
_symmetry.space_group_name_H-M   'P 1'
#
loop_
_entity.id
_entity.type
_entity.pdbx_description
1 polymer ?
#
loop_
_entity_poly.entity_id
_entity_poly.type
_entity_poly.pdbx_seq_one_letter_code
_entity_poly.pdbx_strand_id
1 'polypeptide(L)' 'MVHDLKINKEFFRPVLEKIKTFEIRKNDRDFCVGDRVVLNEWDEEKQQYTGEKINTEIIYITNYEQKDFYVVFSFKII' A
#
# COMPACT_ATOMS: atom_id res chain seq x y z
N MET A 1 5.55 4.91 -12.48
CA MET A 1 6.12 5.58 -11.32
C MET A 1 6.22 4.61 -10.16
N VAL A 2 7.17 4.82 -9.26
CA VAL A 2 7.34 3.99 -8.07
C VAL A 2 7.06 4.83 -6.84
N HIS A 3 6.20 4.31 -5.96
CA HIS A 3 5.86 4.98 -4.71
C HIS A 3 6.35 4.13 -3.54
N ASP A 4 7.06 4.76 -2.61
CA ASP A 4 7.46 4.09 -1.37
C ASP A 4 6.46 4.46 -0.28
N LEU A 5 5.80 3.47 0.28
CA LEU A 5 4.80 3.68 1.32
C LEU A 5 5.18 2.94 2.60
N LYS A 6 4.78 3.53 3.71
CA LYS A 6 4.92 2.90 5.03
C LYS A 6 3.65 2.12 5.32
N ILE A 7 3.77 0.89 5.81
CA ILE A 7 2.64 0.08 6.22
C ILE A 7 2.92 -0.53 7.59
N ASN A 8 1.96 -0.40 8.50
CA ASN A 8 2.10 -0.98 9.84
C ASN A 8 2.21 -2.49 9.74
N LYS A 9 3.02 -3.08 10.61
CA LYS A 9 3.29 -4.52 10.54
C LYS A 9 2.04 -5.37 10.73
N GLU A 10 1.01 -4.86 11.40
CA GLU A 10 -0.25 -5.60 11.54
C GLU A 10 -0.94 -5.82 10.19
N PHE A 11 -0.70 -4.92 9.22
CA PHE A 11 -1.24 -5.05 7.87
C PHE A 11 -0.25 -5.67 6.89
N PHE A 12 1.03 -5.63 7.21
CA PHE A 12 2.08 -6.16 6.34
C PHE A 12 1.95 -7.67 6.16
N ARG A 13 1.72 -8.40 7.26
CA ARG A 13 1.60 -9.85 7.20
C ARG A 13 0.43 -10.29 6.32
N PRO A 14 -0.77 -9.73 6.45
CA PRO A 14 -1.88 -10.08 5.55
C PRO A 14 -1.57 -9.82 4.08
N VAL A 15 -0.80 -8.78 3.78
CA VAL A 15 -0.37 -8.52 2.40
C VAL A 15 0.59 -9.62 1.93
N LEU A 16 1.56 -9.95 2.77
CA LEU A 16 2.54 -10.98 2.45
C LEU A 16 1.86 -12.33 2.19
N GLU A 17 0.82 -12.63 2.94
CA GLU A 17 0.04 -13.86 2.80
C GLU A 17 -1.02 -13.78 1.69
N LYS A 18 -1.06 -12.68 0.96
CA LYS A 18 -1.99 -12.46 -0.16
C LYS A 18 -3.47 -12.46 0.27
N ILE A 19 -3.73 -12.17 1.54
CA ILE A 19 -5.08 -12.05 2.08
C ILE A 19 -5.58 -10.62 1.88
N LYS A 20 -4.72 -9.64 2.14
CA LYS A 20 -5.03 -8.22 1.94
C LYS A 20 -4.38 -7.78 0.63
N THR A 21 -5.20 -7.48 -0.37
CA THR A 21 -4.72 -7.14 -1.71
C THR A 21 -5.11 -5.72 -2.12
N PHE A 22 -5.29 -4.85 -1.14
CA PHE A 22 -5.71 -3.47 -1.37
C PHE A 22 -5.09 -2.55 -0.33
N GLU A 23 -5.03 -1.25 -0.65
CA GLU A 23 -4.65 -0.19 0.26
C GLU A 23 -5.64 0.95 0.15
N ILE A 24 -5.92 1.61 1.28
CA ILE A 24 -6.71 2.83 1.33
C ILE A 24 -5.76 3.94 1.71
N ARG A 25 -5.61 4.94 0.82
CA ARG A 25 -4.63 5.99 1.01
C ARG A 25 -5.18 7.34 0.58
N LYS A 26 -4.69 8.39 1.23
CA LYS A 26 -4.88 9.74 0.71
C LYS A 26 -4.10 9.81 -0.60
N ASN A 27 -4.76 10.31 -1.67
CA ASN A 27 -4.13 10.34 -2.99
C ASN A 27 -3.29 11.60 -3.16
N ASP A 28 -2.24 11.69 -2.37
CA ASP A 28 -1.29 12.80 -2.43
C ASP A 28 -0.09 12.50 -3.34
N ARG A 29 -0.12 11.38 -4.04
CA ARG A 29 0.96 10.93 -4.91
C ARG A 29 0.51 10.63 -6.33
N ASP A 30 -0.71 10.99 -6.69
CA ASP A 30 -1.28 10.71 -8.02
C ASP A 30 -1.14 9.24 -8.38
N PHE A 31 -1.64 8.35 -7.54
CA PHE A 31 -1.58 6.92 -7.81
C PHE A 31 -2.31 6.61 -9.11
N CYS A 32 -1.67 5.80 -9.97
CA CYS A 32 -2.22 5.37 -11.24
C CYS A 32 -2.10 3.86 -11.41
N VAL A 33 -3.04 3.27 -12.15
CA VAL A 33 -2.94 1.87 -12.52
C VAL A 33 -1.62 1.66 -13.28
N GLY A 34 -0.91 0.59 -12.92
CA GLY A 34 0.40 0.29 -13.48
C GLY A 34 1.56 0.82 -12.67
N ASP A 35 1.31 1.73 -11.74
CA ASP A 35 2.37 2.21 -10.85
C ASP A 35 2.81 1.09 -9.91
N ARG A 36 4.09 1.13 -9.56
CA ARG A 36 4.64 0.22 -8.56
C ARG A 36 4.57 0.87 -7.19
N VAL A 37 4.25 0.06 -6.19
CA VAL A 37 4.21 0.49 -4.80
C VAL A 37 5.08 -0.45 -3.98
N VAL A 38 6.06 0.11 -3.30
CA VAL A 38 6.89 -0.65 -2.36
C VAL A 38 6.31 -0.41 -0.98
N LEU A 39 5.81 -1.47 -0.36
CA LEU A 39 5.24 -1.41 0.98
C LEU A 39 6.35 -1.73 1.97
N ASN A 40 6.75 -0.74 2.76
CA ASN A 40 7.84 -0.86 3.72
C ASN A 40 7.25 -1.09 5.11
N GLU A 41 7.58 -2.21 5.72
CA GLU A 41 7.04 -2.58 7.02
C GLU A 41 7.53 -1.65 8.12
N TRP A 42 6.59 -1.15 8.90
CA TRP A 42 6.85 -0.23 10.01
C TRP A 42 6.42 -0.86 11.33
N ASP A 43 7.32 -0.81 12.30
CA ASP A 43 7.02 -1.26 13.67
C ASP A 43 6.62 -0.05 14.50
N GLU A 44 5.33 0.06 14.80
CA GLU A 44 4.79 1.20 15.53
C GLU A 44 5.32 1.27 16.96
N GLU A 45 5.54 0.12 17.60
CA GLU A 45 6.06 0.10 18.98
C GLU A 45 7.48 0.61 19.05
N LYS A 46 8.32 0.19 18.10
CA LYS A 46 9.73 0.57 18.07
C LYS A 46 9.97 1.87 17.29
N GLN A 47 8.95 2.39 16.63
CA GLN A 47 9.04 3.61 15.83
C GLN A 47 10.18 3.52 14.81
N GLN A 48 10.21 2.41 14.07
CA GLN A 48 11.25 2.20 13.06
C GLN A 48 10.80 1.21 12.01
N TYR A 49 11.42 1.28 10.84
CA TYR A 49 11.23 0.28 9.79
C TYR A 49 11.91 -1.01 10.19
N THR A 50 11.31 -2.14 9.81
CA THR A 50 11.88 -3.45 10.11
C THR A 50 12.92 -3.86 9.07
N GLY A 51 12.93 -3.21 7.90
CA GLY A 51 13.77 -3.59 6.78
C GLY A 51 13.06 -4.50 5.79
N GLU A 52 11.88 -5.02 6.12
CA GLU A 52 11.11 -5.87 5.22
C GLU A 52 10.26 -5.02 4.30
N LYS A 53 10.12 -5.45 3.06
CA LYS A 53 9.31 -4.73 2.08
C LYS A 53 8.67 -5.71 1.08
N ILE A 54 7.57 -5.27 0.48
CA ILE A 54 6.87 -6.02 -0.55
C ILE A 54 6.72 -5.12 -1.76
N ASN A 55 7.10 -5.62 -2.92
CA ASN A 55 6.94 -4.91 -4.19
C ASN A 55 5.60 -5.27 -4.80
N THR A 56 4.82 -4.27 -5.17
CA THR A 56 3.48 -4.46 -5.73
C THR A 56 3.28 -3.58 -6.96
N GLU A 57 2.24 -3.91 -7.73
CA GLU A 57 1.82 -3.09 -8.86
C GLU A 57 0.32 -2.83 -8.74
N ILE A 58 -0.09 -1.57 -8.88
CA ILE A 58 -1.50 -1.18 -8.83
C ILE A 58 -2.22 -1.72 -10.06
N ILE A 59 -3.31 -2.46 -9.84
CA ILE A 59 -4.09 -3.04 -10.94
C ILE A 59 -5.47 -2.39 -11.09
N TYR A 60 -5.97 -1.72 -10.06
CA TYR A 60 -7.25 -1.03 -10.11
C TYR A 60 -7.25 0.06 -9.06
N ILE A 61 -7.96 1.15 -9.30
CA ILE A 61 -8.05 2.26 -8.35
C ILE A 61 -9.44 2.89 -8.46
N THR A 62 -10.01 3.28 -7.34
CA THR A 62 -11.29 3.98 -7.30
C THR A 62 -11.37 4.88 -6.07
N ASN A 63 -12.22 5.91 -6.15
CA ASN A 63 -12.54 6.74 -4.99
C ASN A 63 -13.99 6.55 -4.54
N TYR A 64 -14.67 5.52 -5.06
CA TYR A 64 -16.08 5.28 -4.75
C TYR A 64 -16.28 5.08 -3.25
N GLU A 65 -17.20 5.86 -2.68
CA GLU A 65 -17.53 5.79 -1.24
C GLU A 65 -16.34 6.02 -0.32
N GLN A 66 -15.32 6.75 -0.77
CA GLN A 66 -14.17 7.08 0.04
C GLN A 66 -14.29 8.51 0.58
N LYS A 67 -13.55 8.80 1.64
CA LYS A 67 -13.40 10.17 2.14
C LYS A 67 -12.81 11.05 1.03
N ASP A 68 -13.08 12.34 1.11
CA ASP A 68 -12.50 13.30 0.16
C ASP A 68 -10.98 13.11 0.07
N PHE A 69 -10.47 13.08 -1.17
CA PHE A 69 -9.05 12.91 -1.48
C PHE A 69 -8.49 11.52 -1.19
N TYR A 70 -9.32 10.58 -0.71
CA TYR A 70 -8.86 9.21 -0.47
C TYR A 70 -9.23 8.31 -1.64
N VAL A 71 -8.40 7.31 -1.84
CA VAL A 71 -8.63 6.27 -2.86
C VAL A 71 -8.36 4.91 -2.24
N VAL A 72 -9.00 3.90 -2.81
CA VAL A 72 -8.64 2.52 -2.57
C VAL A 72 -8.05 1.98 -3.86
N PHE A 73 -6.92 1.31 -3.76
CA PHE A 73 -6.36 0.63 -4.92
C PHE A 73 -6.08 -0.83 -4.59
N SER A 74 -6.34 -1.69 -5.57
CA SER A 74 -5.95 -3.08 -5.47
C SER A 74 -4.63 -3.27 -6.18
N PHE A 75 -3.88 -4.27 -5.75
CA PHE A 75 -2.54 -4.51 -6.29
C PHE A 75 -2.25 -6.00 -6.38
N LYS A 76 -1.23 -6.32 -7.14
CA LYS A 76 -0.65 -7.65 -7.15
C LYS A 76 0.80 -7.57 -6.68
N ILE A 77 1.27 -8.62 -6.04
CA ILE A 77 2.68 -8.72 -5.65
C ILE A 77 3.49 -9.08 -6.90
N ILE A 78 4.59 -8.43 -7.07
CA ILE A 78 5.47 -8.67 -8.22
C ILE A 78 6.85 -9.12 -7.78
#